data_33f7267abc650e1c88b3aa7adcd9f19f
#
_entry.id   33f7267abc650e1c88b3aa7adcd9f19f
#
_cell.length_a   1.000
_cell.length_b   1.000
_cell.length_c   1.000
_cell.angle_alpha   90.00
_cell.angle_beta   90.00
_cell.angle_gamma   90.00
#
_symmetry.space_group_name_H-M   'P 1'
#
loop_
_entity.id
_entity.type
_entity.pdbx_description
1 polymer ?
#
loop_
_entity_poly.entity_id
_entity_poly.type
_entity_poly.pdbx_seq_one_letter_code
_entity_poly.pdbx_strand_id
1 'polypeptide(L)'
;LPMSPRKTLLIVYHSMTDGTRQMADAARAGACSDKDGAVQVRLLHAAQAGAADVLGADGFIFATPENLAAISGQLKDFFDRSYYAVLDHVNGRPYACLVCAGSDGHNAARQMERIATGWRLRAIAEPLIVCTHAQTPEAILARKSICSDELERCRSLGEAMAQGLALGVF
;
A
#
# COMPACT_ATOMS: atom_id res chain seq x y z
N LEU A 1 -25.11 23.67 2.78
CA LEU A 1 -23.64 23.80 2.64
C LEU A 1 -23.16 22.75 1.65
N PRO A 2 -22.34 23.07 0.64
CA PRO A 2 -21.80 22.05 -0.23
C PRO A 2 -20.93 21.11 0.62
N MET A 3 -21.21 19.82 0.56
CA MET A 3 -20.37 18.80 1.19
C MET A 3 -18.99 18.86 0.53
N SER A 4 -17.92 18.90 1.34
CA SER A 4 -16.56 18.79 0.82
C SER A 4 -16.43 17.51 0.00
N PRO A 5 -15.72 17.55 -1.13
CA PRO A 5 -15.54 16.35 -1.94
C PRO A 5 -14.91 15.24 -1.10
N ARG A 6 -15.46 14.03 -1.24
CA ARG A 6 -15.01 12.84 -0.51
C ARG A 6 -13.57 12.54 -0.85
N LYS A 7 -12.73 12.34 0.16
CA LYS A 7 -11.32 11.95 -0.03
C LYS A 7 -11.22 10.52 -0.56
N THR A 8 -10.16 10.22 -1.29
CA THR A 8 -9.90 8.89 -1.86
C THR A 8 -8.59 8.35 -1.32
N LEU A 9 -8.64 7.14 -0.76
CA LEU A 9 -7.48 6.32 -0.43
C LEU A 9 -7.32 5.26 -1.51
N LEU A 10 -6.17 5.25 -2.17
CA LEU A 10 -5.80 4.24 -3.16
C LEU A 10 -4.83 3.25 -2.55
N ILE A 11 -5.20 1.97 -2.58
CA ILE A 11 -4.32 0.86 -2.19
C ILE A 11 -3.95 0.13 -3.47
N VAL A 12 -2.66 0.11 -3.80
CA VAL A 12 -2.12 -0.62 -4.96
C VAL A 12 -1.29 -1.78 -4.45
N TYR A 13 -1.57 -2.98 -4.92
CA TYR A 13 -0.88 -4.18 -4.47
C TYR A 13 -0.52 -5.11 -5.62
N HIS A 14 0.53 -5.90 -5.39
CA HIS A 14 0.78 -7.16 -6.08
C HIS A 14 0.96 -8.26 -5.05
N SER A 15 0.51 -9.45 -5.35
CA SER A 15 0.68 -10.62 -4.50
C SER A 15 1.04 -11.84 -5.34
N MET A 16 2.05 -12.58 -4.92
CA MET A 16 2.51 -13.78 -5.62
C MET A 16 1.91 -15.05 -5.01
N THR A 17 1.85 -15.10 -3.69
CA THR A 17 1.41 -16.28 -2.92
C THR A 17 0.38 -15.94 -1.86
N ASP A 18 -0.43 -14.93 -2.11
CA ASP A 18 -1.57 -14.49 -1.31
C ASP A 18 -1.23 -13.74 0.00
N GLY A 19 0.02 -13.70 0.44
CA GLY A 19 0.39 -13.02 1.69
C GLY A 19 0.16 -11.52 1.62
N THR A 20 0.71 -10.85 0.63
CA THR A 20 0.52 -9.40 0.43
C THR A 20 -0.95 -9.05 0.21
N ARG A 21 -1.70 -9.89 -0.50
CA ARG A 21 -3.13 -9.67 -0.71
C ARG A 21 -3.89 -9.65 0.61
N GLN A 22 -3.63 -10.60 1.52
CA GLN A 22 -4.27 -10.62 2.83
C GLN A 22 -3.95 -9.35 3.62
N MET A 23 -2.72 -8.85 3.58
CA MET A 23 -2.32 -7.60 4.21
C MET A 23 -3.06 -6.39 3.60
N ALA A 24 -3.14 -6.33 2.28
CA ALA A 24 -3.85 -5.25 1.57
C ALA A 24 -5.35 -5.28 1.85
N ASP A 25 -5.97 -6.47 1.87
CA ASP A 25 -7.38 -6.64 2.21
C ASP A 25 -7.66 -6.20 3.67
N ALA A 26 -6.77 -6.52 4.61
CA ALA A 26 -6.89 -6.08 5.99
C ALA A 26 -6.80 -4.55 6.12
N ALA A 27 -5.86 -3.92 5.42
CA ALA A 27 -5.73 -2.47 5.38
C ALA A 27 -6.99 -1.81 4.80
N ARG A 28 -7.54 -2.37 3.72
CA ARG A 28 -8.81 -1.91 3.16
C ARG A 28 -9.95 -2.02 4.15
N ALA A 29 -10.06 -3.16 4.84
CA ALA A 29 -11.11 -3.37 5.84
C ALA A 29 -11.02 -2.34 6.97
N GLY A 30 -9.82 -2.03 7.44
CA GLY A 30 -9.60 -0.97 8.43
C GLY A 30 -9.99 0.42 7.90
N ALA A 31 -9.60 0.74 6.68
CA ALA A 31 -9.92 2.01 6.04
C ALA A 31 -11.44 2.19 5.80
N CYS A 32 -12.16 1.09 5.60
CA CYS A 32 -13.62 1.09 5.40
C CYS A 32 -14.41 0.99 6.71
N SER A 33 -13.75 0.96 7.88
CA SER A 33 -14.44 0.77 9.16
C SER A 33 -15.27 1.97 9.60
N ASP A 34 -15.05 3.14 9.01
CA ASP A 34 -15.86 4.34 9.27
C ASP A 34 -17.25 4.18 8.67
N LYS A 35 -18.26 4.22 9.56
CA LYS A 35 -19.67 4.10 9.18
C LYS A 35 -20.19 5.29 8.37
N ASP A 36 -19.55 6.44 8.51
CA ASP A 36 -19.96 7.65 7.80
C ASP A 36 -19.45 7.68 6.36
N GLY A 37 -18.53 6.76 6.01
CA GLY A 37 -18.00 6.62 4.67
C GLY A 37 -17.31 7.88 4.15
N ALA A 38 -16.62 8.61 5.03
CA ALA A 38 -15.95 9.88 4.71
C ALA A 38 -14.86 9.75 3.67
N VAL A 39 -14.29 8.55 3.53
CA VAL A 39 -13.20 8.25 2.58
C VAL A 39 -13.65 7.15 1.63
N GLN A 40 -13.47 7.39 0.34
CA GLN A 40 -13.60 6.34 -0.67
C GLN A 40 -12.33 5.52 -0.69
N VAL A 41 -12.42 4.21 -0.51
CA VAL A 41 -11.28 3.29 -0.54
C VAL A 41 -11.32 2.48 -1.82
N ARG A 42 -10.21 2.54 -2.58
CA ARG A 42 -10.03 1.78 -3.81
C ARG A 42 -8.86 0.83 -3.65
N LEU A 43 -9.09 -0.45 -3.85
CA LEU A 43 -8.05 -1.48 -3.87
C LEU A 43 -7.87 -1.97 -5.30
N LEU A 44 -6.68 -1.72 -5.87
CA LEU A 44 -6.37 -2.11 -7.24
C LEU A 44 -5.12 -2.99 -7.29
N HIS A 45 -5.19 -4.02 -8.10
CA HIS A 45 -4.00 -4.78 -8.48
C HIS A 45 -3.06 -3.88 -9.31
N ALA A 46 -1.76 -4.04 -9.12
CA ALA A 46 -0.75 -3.22 -9.80
C ALA A 46 -0.88 -3.23 -11.32
N ALA A 47 -1.30 -4.35 -11.91
CA ALA A 47 -1.52 -4.46 -13.35
C ALA A 47 -2.69 -3.60 -13.86
N GLN A 48 -3.63 -3.27 -12.99
CA GLN A 48 -4.83 -2.48 -13.33
C GLN A 48 -4.70 -1.01 -12.96
N ALA A 49 -3.86 -0.69 -11.98
CA ALA A 49 -3.63 0.67 -11.53
C ALA A 49 -2.74 1.44 -12.51
N GLY A 50 -2.97 2.73 -12.62
CA GLY A 50 -2.18 3.61 -13.47
C GLY A 50 -2.15 5.05 -12.98
N ALA A 51 -1.56 5.93 -13.77
CA ALA A 51 -1.37 7.34 -13.41
C ALA A 51 -2.68 8.05 -13.05
N ALA A 52 -3.77 7.80 -13.78
CA ALA A 52 -5.06 8.43 -13.51
C ALA A 52 -5.60 8.08 -12.11
N ASP A 53 -5.40 6.84 -11.66
CA ASP A 53 -5.79 6.42 -10.32
C ASP A 53 -4.99 7.14 -9.25
N VAL A 54 -3.69 7.31 -9.46
CA VAL A 54 -2.80 8.02 -8.53
C VAL A 54 -3.18 9.51 -8.47
N LEU A 55 -3.37 10.15 -9.61
CA LEU A 55 -3.75 11.57 -9.67
C LEU A 55 -5.08 11.86 -8.98
N GLY A 56 -6.02 10.91 -9.04
CA GLY A 56 -7.34 11.03 -8.41
C GLY A 56 -7.40 10.70 -6.93
N ALA A 57 -6.30 10.26 -6.32
CA ALA A 57 -6.28 9.85 -4.92
C ALA A 57 -5.60 10.88 -4.01
N ASP A 58 -6.06 10.98 -2.78
CA ASP A 58 -5.54 11.90 -1.76
C ASP A 58 -4.51 11.27 -0.85
N GLY A 59 -4.47 9.95 -0.80
CA GLY A 59 -3.50 9.17 -0.03
C GLY A 59 -3.31 7.78 -0.60
N PHE A 60 -2.22 7.11 -0.21
CA PHE A 60 -1.79 5.86 -0.83
C PHE A 60 -1.32 4.84 0.20
N ILE A 61 -1.63 3.57 -0.07
CA ILE A 61 -0.93 2.42 0.54
C ILE A 61 -0.40 1.56 -0.62
N PHE A 62 0.91 1.32 -0.62
CA PHE A 62 1.54 0.44 -1.59
C PHE A 62 1.94 -0.86 -0.90
N ALA A 63 1.52 -2.00 -1.46
CA ALA A 63 1.73 -3.31 -0.88
C ALA A 63 2.43 -4.25 -1.87
N THR A 64 3.53 -4.87 -1.43
CA THR A 64 4.37 -5.73 -2.26
C THR A 64 4.86 -6.94 -1.49
N PRO A 65 5.02 -8.11 -2.14
CA PRO A 65 5.93 -9.12 -1.62
C PRO A 65 7.37 -8.65 -1.81
N GLU A 66 8.29 -9.13 -0.97
CA GLU A 66 9.71 -9.04 -1.27
C GLU A 66 10.06 -10.21 -2.20
N ASN A 67 10.46 -9.90 -3.42
CA ASN A 67 10.92 -10.87 -4.40
C ASN A 67 12.40 -10.60 -4.70
N LEU A 68 13.27 -11.56 -4.40
CA LEU A 68 14.71 -11.43 -4.66
C LEU A 68 15.27 -10.12 -4.09
N ALA A 69 14.96 -9.85 -2.84
CA ALA A 69 15.36 -8.64 -2.09
C ALA A 69 14.82 -7.31 -2.64
N ALA A 70 13.80 -7.34 -3.48
CA ALA A 70 13.25 -6.16 -4.15
C ALA A 70 11.73 -6.12 -4.08
N ILE A 71 11.14 -4.99 -4.46
CA ILE A 71 9.71 -4.95 -4.74
C ILE A 71 9.38 -5.87 -5.91
N SER A 72 8.14 -6.34 -5.99
CA SER A 72 7.74 -7.20 -7.10
C SER A 72 7.83 -6.49 -8.44
N GLY A 73 8.14 -7.23 -9.50
CA GLY A 73 8.23 -6.68 -10.84
C GLY A 73 6.95 -6.02 -11.32
N GLN A 74 5.77 -6.57 -10.95
CA GLN A 74 4.48 -5.97 -11.32
C GLN A 74 4.21 -4.66 -10.59
N LEU A 75 4.59 -4.53 -9.33
CA LEU A 75 4.47 -3.25 -8.63
C LEU A 75 5.47 -2.23 -9.21
N LYS A 76 6.69 -2.66 -9.54
CA LYS A 76 7.67 -1.79 -10.19
C LYS A 76 7.17 -1.31 -11.56
N ASP A 77 6.55 -2.19 -12.34
CA ASP A 77 5.94 -1.84 -13.62
C ASP A 77 4.85 -0.77 -13.46
N PHE A 78 4.01 -0.89 -12.42
CA PHE A 78 3.03 0.16 -12.10
C PHE A 78 3.71 1.51 -11.87
N PHE A 79 4.77 1.55 -11.09
CA PHE A 79 5.52 2.79 -10.87
C PHE A 79 6.16 3.32 -12.15
N ASP A 80 6.78 2.44 -12.95
CA ASP A 80 7.42 2.82 -14.21
C ASP A 80 6.42 3.45 -15.19
N ARG A 81 5.23 2.84 -15.33
CA ARG A 81 4.18 3.33 -16.22
C ARG A 81 3.55 4.65 -15.76
N SER A 82 3.57 4.91 -14.46
CA SER A 82 2.84 6.03 -13.87
C SER A 82 3.74 7.22 -13.54
N TYR A 83 5.05 7.02 -13.41
CA TYR A 83 5.95 7.92 -12.71
C TYR A 83 5.93 9.35 -13.28
N TYR A 84 6.19 9.52 -14.55
CA TYR A 84 6.33 10.85 -15.15
C TYR A 84 4.99 11.59 -15.31
N ALA A 85 3.91 10.86 -15.54
CA ALA A 85 2.59 11.47 -15.60
C ALA A 85 2.10 11.99 -14.25
N VAL A 86 2.60 11.41 -13.14
CA VAL A 86 2.25 11.78 -11.77
C VAL A 86 3.21 12.83 -11.19
N LEU A 87 4.45 12.85 -11.66
CA LEU A 87 5.50 13.72 -11.13
C LEU A 87 5.04 15.17 -11.03
N ASP A 88 5.29 15.79 -9.89
CA ASP A 88 4.92 17.16 -9.53
C ASP A 88 3.41 17.44 -9.35
N HIS A 89 2.55 16.41 -9.43
CA HIS A 89 1.11 16.56 -9.25
C HIS A 89 0.55 16.06 -7.92
N VAL A 90 1.33 15.31 -7.15
CA VAL A 90 0.88 14.66 -5.89
C VAL A 90 1.73 15.04 -4.68
N ASN A 91 2.51 16.10 -4.77
CA ASN A 91 3.45 16.52 -3.74
C ASN A 91 2.77 16.66 -2.37
N GLY A 92 3.38 16.07 -1.35
CA GLY A 92 2.92 16.14 0.04
C GLY A 92 1.77 15.20 0.40
N ARG A 93 1.21 14.46 -0.55
CA ARG A 93 0.15 13.50 -0.22
C ARG A 93 0.69 12.37 0.64
N PRO A 94 -0.10 11.88 1.61
CA PRO A 94 0.35 10.85 2.55
C PRO A 94 0.44 9.48 1.89
N TYR A 95 1.41 8.67 2.33
CA TYR A 95 1.49 7.27 1.94
C TYR A 95 2.01 6.39 3.07
N ALA A 96 1.76 5.09 2.95
CA ALA A 96 2.33 4.04 3.77
C ALA A 96 2.65 2.83 2.91
N CYS A 97 3.52 1.94 3.42
CA CYS A 97 3.98 0.74 2.73
C CYS A 97 3.69 -0.52 3.53
N LEU A 98 3.27 -1.57 2.83
CA LEU A 98 3.15 -2.93 3.35
C LEU A 98 4.10 -3.84 2.57
N VAL A 99 4.90 -4.65 3.28
CA VAL A 99 5.82 -5.62 2.68
C VAL A 99 5.60 -6.99 3.29
N CYS A 100 5.36 -7.99 2.43
CA CYS A 100 5.31 -9.39 2.84
C CYS A 100 6.61 -10.07 2.40
N ALA A 101 7.47 -10.39 3.37
CA ALA A 101 8.79 -10.91 3.11
C ALA A 101 8.94 -12.35 3.62
N GLY A 102 9.99 -13.04 3.16
CA GLY A 102 10.42 -14.29 3.76
C GLY A 102 11.14 -14.04 5.08
N SER A 103 12.27 -13.37 5.04
CA SER A 103 13.13 -13.18 6.21
C SER A 103 13.56 -11.74 6.49
N ASP A 104 13.44 -10.81 5.53
CA ASP A 104 13.95 -9.45 5.71
C ASP A 104 12.92 -8.38 5.31
N GLY A 105 12.78 -8.05 4.04
CA GLY A 105 11.85 -7.04 3.53
C GLY A 105 12.37 -5.60 3.51
N HIS A 106 13.48 -5.30 4.15
CA HIS A 106 13.96 -3.92 4.30
C HIS A 106 14.40 -3.30 2.98
N ASN A 107 15.00 -4.07 2.06
CA ASN A 107 15.39 -3.51 0.78
C ASN A 107 14.18 -3.17 -0.11
N ALA A 108 13.15 -4.01 -0.11
CA ALA A 108 11.90 -3.71 -0.79
C ALA A 108 11.24 -2.44 -0.23
N ALA A 109 11.19 -2.30 1.09
CA ALA A 109 10.70 -1.10 1.76
C ALA A 109 11.49 0.15 1.32
N ARG A 110 12.82 0.06 1.33
CA ARG A 110 13.70 1.17 0.91
C ARG A 110 13.45 1.59 -0.54
N GLN A 111 13.23 0.62 -1.44
CA GLN A 111 12.93 0.93 -2.83
C GLN A 111 11.61 1.68 -2.98
N MET A 112 10.56 1.25 -2.27
CA MET A 112 9.29 1.97 -2.28
C MET A 112 9.43 3.39 -1.72
N GLU A 113 10.15 3.55 -0.63
CA GLU A 113 10.41 4.87 -0.03
C GLU A 113 11.14 5.80 -1.01
N ARG A 114 12.11 5.29 -1.74
CA ARG A 114 12.83 6.10 -2.75
C ARG A 114 11.93 6.53 -3.89
N ILE A 115 11.06 5.65 -4.38
CA ILE A 115 10.09 5.98 -5.44
C ILE A 115 9.09 7.01 -4.93
N ALA A 116 8.53 6.80 -3.74
CA ALA A 116 7.60 7.72 -3.11
C ALA A 116 8.22 9.11 -2.86
N THR A 117 9.49 9.15 -2.47
CA THR A 117 10.25 10.39 -2.33
C THR A 117 10.39 11.12 -3.67
N GLY A 118 10.56 10.38 -4.77
CA GLY A 118 10.58 10.97 -6.12
C GLY A 118 9.27 11.66 -6.48
N TRP A 119 8.14 11.09 -6.07
CA TRP A 119 6.82 11.74 -6.17
C TRP A 119 6.56 12.79 -5.09
N ARG A 120 7.51 13.02 -4.19
CA ARG A 120 7.40 13.92 -3.05
C ARG A 120 6.21 13.63 -2.15
N LEU A 121 5.88 12.34 -2.00
CA LEU A 121 4.89 11.87 -1.05
C LEU A 121 5.45 11.96 0.37
N ARG A 122 4.56 12.05 1.34
CA ARG A 122 4.92 12.12 2.76
C ARG A 122 4.61 10.80 3.46
N ALA A 123 5.62 10.12 3.98
CA ALA A 123 5.42 8.93 4.81
C ALA A 123 4.69 9.29 6.11
N ILE A 124 3.62 8.56 6.43
CA ILE A 124 2.86 8.77 7.67
C ILE A 124 3.14 7.71 8.72
N ALA A 125 3.86 6.66 8.35
CA ALA A 125 4.24 5.55 9.22
C ALA A 125 5.51 4.89 8.68
N GLU A 126 6.22 4.19 9.56
CA GLU A 126 7.28 3.28 9.15
C GLU A 126 6.71 2.15 8.26
N PRO A 127 7.48 1.63 7.31
CA PRO A 127 7.05 0.48 6.53
C PRO A 127 6.63 -0.70 7.43
N LEU A 128 5.46 -1.27 7.17
CA LEU A 128 4.97 -2.42 7.91
C LEU A 128 5.44 -3.69 7.18
N ILE A 129 6.40 -4.38 7.77
CA ILE A 129 7.00 -5.60 7.21
C ILE A 129 6.51 -6.81 7.99
N VAL A 130 5.95 -7.79 7.29
CA VAL A 130 5.57 -9.09 7.84
C VAL A 130 6.47 -10.15 7.26
N CYS A 131 7.18 -10.89 8.12
CA CYS A 131 8.04 -12.00 7.73
C CYS A 131 7.31 -13.33 7.90
N THR A 132 7.25 -14.11 6.83
CA THR A 132 6.61 -15.44 6.83
C THR A 132 7.56 -16.57 7.23
N HIS A 133 8.88 -16.26 7.25
CA HIS A 133 9.96 -17.21 7.54
C HIS A 133 10.04 -18.39 6.54
N ALA A 134 9.47 -18.21 5.35
CA ALA A 134 9.60 -19.19 4.27
C ALA A 134 11.04 -19.17 3.73
N GLN A 135 11.72 -20.31 3.82
CA GLN A 135 13.17 -20.42 3.53
C GLN A 135 13.50 -21.43 2.43
N THR A 136 12.56 -22.31 2.10
CA THR A 136 12.73 -23.30 1.02
C THR A 136 11.92 -22.88 -0.21
N PRO A 137 12.32 -23.32 -1.43
CA PRO A 137 11.51 -23.04 -2.62
C PRO A 137 10.06 -23.45 -2.48
N GLU A 138 9.78 -24.60 -1.88
CA GLU A 138 8.42 -25.09 -1.64
C GLU A 138 7.62 -24.16 -0.73
N ALA A 139 8.22 -23.73 0.37
CA ALA A 139 7.59 -22.82 1.33
C ALA A 139 7.42 -21.39 0.72
N ILE A 140 8.39 -20.94 -0.07
CA ILE A 140 8.35 -19.64 -0.74
C ILE A 140 7.22 -19.60 -1.78
N LEU A 141 7.04 -20.68 -2.53
CA LEU A 141 6.02 -20.77 -3.58
C LEU A 141 4.64 -21.18 -3.05
N ALA A 142 4.55 -21.68 -1.82
CA ALA A 142 3.28 -22.05 -1.22
C ALA A 142 2.44 -20.82 -0.87
N ARG A 143 1.11 -20.99 -0.91
CA ARG A 143 0.17 -19.99 -0.42
C ARG A 143 0.48 -19.65 1.03
N LYS A 144 0.54 -18.36 1.34
CA LYS A 144 0.79 -17.85 2.70
C LYS A 144 -0.51 -17.72 3.48
N SER A 145 -0.39 -17.86 4.79
CA SER A 145 -1.42 -17.50 5.75
C SER A 145 -0.80 -16.53 6.75
N ILE A 146 -1.28 -15.30 6.74
CA ILE A 146 -0.78 -14.25 7.64
C ILE A 146 -1.54 -14.36 8.97
N CYS A 147 -0.83 -14.34 10.08
CA CYS A 147 -1.45 -14.47 11.40
C CYS A 147 -2.33 -13.25 11.72
N SER A 148 -3.30 -13.46 12.62
CA SER A 148 -4.29 -12.44 12.96
C SER A 148 -3.67 -11.16 13.56
N ASP A 149 -2.60 -11.28 14.35
CA ASP A 149 -1.92 -10.12 14.94
C ASP A 149 -1.29 -9.23 13.88
N GLU A 150 -0.68 -9.81 12.86
CA GLU A 150 -0.08 -9.05 11.75
C GLU A 150 -1.16 -8.45 10.85
N LEU A 151 -2.25 -9.16 10.61
CA LEU A 151 -3.39 -8.60 9.88
C LEU A 151 -4.03 -7.43 10.64
N GLU A 152 -4.10 -7.50 11.98
CA GLU A 152 -4.61 -6.39 12.79
C GLU A 152 -3.71 -5.15 12.69
N ARG A 153 -2.39 -5.31 12.59
CA ARG A 153 -1.48 -4.19 12.32
C ARG A 153 -1.77 -3.53 10.98
N CYS A 154 -2.02 -4.32 9.94
CA CYS A 154 -2.40 -3.82 8.63
C CYS A 154 -3.75 -3.10 8.67
N ARG A 155 -4.72 -3.67 9.37
CA ARG A 155 -6.03 -3.09 9.58
C ARG A 155 -5.94 -1.73 10.26
N SER A 156 -5.18 -1.65 11.35
CA SER A 156 -4.99 -0.40 12.10
C SER A 156 -4.31 0.68 11.26
N LEU A 157 -3.36 0.31 10.40
CA LEU A 157 -2.72 1.24 9.47
C LEU A 157 -3.73 1.81 8.47
N GLY A 158 -4.57 0.96 7.90
CA GLY A 158 -5.62 1.40 6.96
C GLY A 158 -6.62 2.33 7.64
N GLU A 159 -7.06 2.00 8.84
CA GLU A 159 -7.96 2.84 9.65
C GLU A 159 -7.33 4.21 9.94
N ALA A 160 -6.09 4.25 10.40
CA ALA A 160 -5.38 5.49 10.69
C ALA A 160 -5.22 6.38 9.45
N MET A 161 -4.89 5.77 8.31
CA MET A 161 -4.78 6.49 7.04
C MET A 161 -6.12 7.13 6.64
N ALA A 162 -7.21 6.38 6.69
CA ALA A 162 -8.53 6.88 6.33
C ALA A 162 -9.00 7.97 7.30
N GLN A 163 -8.81 7.80 8.60
CA GLN A 163 -9.14 8.82 9.60
C GLN A 163 -8.35 10.10 9.39
N GLY A 164 -7.06 10.01 9.14
CA GLY A 164 -6.23 11.17 8.87
C GLY A 164 -6.64 11.93 7.61
N LEU A 165 -7.01 11.22 6.55
CA LEU A 165 -7.54 11.83 5.33
C LEU A 165 -8.88 12.52 5.60
N ALA A 166 -9.79 11.87 6.33
CA ALA A 166 -11.11 12.42 6.66
C ALA A 166 -10.99 13.70 7.51
N LEU A 167 -10.04 13.72 8.46
CA LEU A 167 -9.82 14.85 9.35
C LEU A 167 -8.95 15.95 8.74
N GLY A 168 -8.30 15.69 7.60
CA GLY A 168 -7.41 16.65 6.95
C GLY A 168 -6.14 16.94 7.74
N VAL A 169 -5.61 15.94 8.47
CA VAL A 169 -4.40 16.10 9.31
C VAL A 169 -3.10 15.72 8.58
N PHE A 170 -3.18 15.23 7.35
CA PHE A 170 -2.03 14.91 6.51
C PHE A 170 -1.72 16.01 5.50
#